data_de40c31929bbdb16c63a33fe4819fc4c
#
_entry.id   de40c31929bbdb16c63a33fe4819fc4c
#
_cell.length_a   1.000
_cell.length_b   1.000
_cell.length_c   1.000
_cell.angle_alpha   90.00
_cell.angle_beta   90.00
_cell.angle_gamma   90.00
#
_symmetry.space_group_name_H-M   'P 1'
#
loop_
_entity.id
_entity.type
_entity.pdbx_description
1 polymer ?
#
loop_
_entity_poly.entity_id
_entity_poly.type
_entity_poly.pdbx_seq_one_letter_code
_entity_poly.pdbx_strand_id
1 'polypeptide(L)'
;CVDMPYDVPRPVTDATILREKIGWVERTSHVDMALYGTVTKAAQGEALVDAIAGLAEAGACSFKLSTYEYDAVRFPRIDHPTMVAAFREIARTGLMCAVHNEDQELVERLTAQAKAAGETHPI
;
A
#
# COMPACT_ATOMS: atom_id res chain seq x y z
N CYS A 1 -14.40 -0.57 -10.83
CA CYS A 1 -13.95 -0.91 -9.47
C CYS A 1 -12.51 -0.45 -9.29
N VAL A 2 -12.10 -0.12 -8.05
CA VAL A 2 -10.70 0.21 -7.73
C VAL A 2 -10.20 -0.81 -6.74
N ASP A 3 -9.06 -1.42 -7.02
CA ASP A 3 -8.49 -2.47 -6.19
C ASP A 3 -7.19 -2.03 -5.52
N MET A 4 -7.04 -2.42 -4.26
CA MET A 4 -5.92 -2.04 -3.39
C MET A 4 -4.67 -2.87 -3.69
N PRO A 5 -3.45 -2.39 -3.38
CA PRO A 5 -2.20 -3.05 -3.75
C PRO A 5 -1.73 -4.12 -2.75
N TYR A 6 -2.58 -4.53 -1.81
CA TYR A 6 -2.25 -5.42 -0.70
C TYR A 6 -2.69 -6.86 -0.96
N ASP A 7 -2.07 -7.48 -1.93
CA ASP A 7 -2.41 -8.80 -2.44
C ASP A 7 -1.74 -9.96 -1.71
N VAL A 8 -2.19 -11.16 -2.01
CA VAL A 8 -1.55 -12.42 -1.67
C VAL A 8 -0.91 -12.97 -2.95
N PRO A 9 0.32 -13.44 -2.94
CA PRO A 9 1.22 -13.60 -1.78
C PRO A 9 2.05 -12.37 -1.42
N ARG A 10 1.93 -11.29 -2.16
CA ARG A 10 2.76 -10.09 -1.99
C ARG A 10 2.03 -8.81 -2.44
N PRO A 11 2.34 -7.65 -1.86
CA PRO A 11 1.78 -6.38 -2.30
C PRO A 11 2.33 -5.96 -3.68
N VAL A 12 1.61 -5.06 -4.36
CA VAL A 12 1.95 -4.55 -5.69
C VAL A 12 3.00 -3.44 -5.57
N THR A 13 4.28 -3.83 -5.45
CA THR A 13 5.39 -2.91 -5.15
C THR A 13 6.25 -2.52 -6.35
N ASP A 14 6.04 -3.14 -7.50
CA ASP A 14 6.79 -2.86 -8.72
C ASP A 14 5.96 -3.12 -9.98
N ALA A 15 6.49 -2.66 -11.11
CA ALA A 15 5.86 -2.78 -12.42
C ALA A 15 5.61 -4.25 -12.86
N THR A 16 6.46 -5.18 -12.45
CA THR A 16 6.32 -6.58 -12.83
C THR A 16 5.13 -7.20 -12.13
N ILE A 17 5.01 -6.99 -10.82
CA ILE A 17 3.86 -7.46 -10.03
C ILE A 17 2.56 -6.82 -10.53
N LEU A 18 2.58 -5.53 -10.86
CA LEU A 18 1.40 -4.85 -11.39
C LEU A 18 0.96 -5.46 -12.74
N ARG A 19 1.89 -5.71 -13.66
CA ARG A 19 1.57 -6.34 -14.96
C ARG A 19 1.04 -7.77 -14.80
N GLU A 20 1.58 -8.55 -13.87
CA GLU A 20 1.03 -9.87 -13.51
C GLU A 20 -0.42 -9.74 -13.06
N LYS A 21 -0.70 -8.79 -12.16
CA LYS A 21 -2.06 -8.53 -11.65
C LYS A 21 -3.00 -8.06 -12.76
N ILE A 22 -2.58 -7.16 -13.64
CA ILE A 22 -3.35 -6.75 -14.83
C ILE A 22 -3.74 -7.98 -15.65
N GLY A 23 -2.78 -8.85 -15.97
CA GLY A 23 -3.05 -10.06 -16.71
C GLY A 23 -4.02 -11.03 -16.00
N TRP A 24 -4.05 -11.09 -14.66
CA TRP A 24 -5.08 -11.84 -13.93
C TRP A 24 -6.45 -11.17 -14.05
N VAL A 25 -6.54 -9.86 -13.87
CA VAL A 25 -7.78 -9.09 -13.99
C VAL A 25 -8.39 -9.26 -15.38
N GLU A 26 -7.61 -9.13 -16.44
CA GLU A 26 -8.07 -9.30 -17.82
C GLU A 26 -8.68 -10.68 -18.10
N ARG A 27 -8.18 -11.72 -17.43
CA ARG A 27 -8.69 -13.08 -17.62
C ARG A 27 -9.88 -13.45 -16.74
N THR A 28 -10.06 -12.78 -15.61
CA THR A 28 -11.02 -13.23 -14.58
C THR A 28 -12.05 -12.20 -14.17
N SER A 29 -11.81 -10.92 -14.44
CA SER A 29 -12.74 -9.86 -14.05
C SER A 29 -13.89 -9.74 -15.03
N HIS A 30 -15.08 -9.50 -14.52
CA HIS A 30 -16.29 -9.19 -15.28
C HIS A 30 -16.66 -7.70 -15.23
N VAL A 31 -15.81 -6.89 -14.60
CA VAL A 31 -15.99 -5.43 -14.46
C VAL A 31 -14.67 -4.73 -14.73
N ASP A 32 -14.75 -3.45 -15.12
CA ASP A 32 -13.55 -2.62 -15.26
C ASP A 32 -12.88 -2.43 -13.91
N MET A 33 -11.55 -2.63 -13.88
CA MET A 33 -10.72 -2.53 -12.69
C MET A 33 -9.63 -1.50 -12.87
N ALA A 34 -9.49 -0.58 -11.92
CA ALA A 34 -8.35 0.30 -11.76
C ALA A 34 -7.49 -0.21 -10.59
N LEU A 35 -6.17 -0.30 -10.78
CA LEU A 35 -5.28 -0.95 -9.83
C LEU A 35 -4.35 0.07 -9.18
N TYR A 36 -4.18 -0.04 -7.86
CA TYR A 36 -3.23 0.76 -7.09
C TYR A 36 -1.87 0.07 -7.02
N GLY A 37 -0.81 0.90 -6.97
CA GLY A 37 0.52 0.49 -6.53
C GLY A 37 0.79 0.86 -5.07
N THR A 38 1.82 0.29 -4.49
CA THR A 38 2.36 0.66 -3.18
C THR A 38 3.88 0.66 -3.19
N VAL A 39 4.46 1.29 -2.21
CA VAL A 39 5.88 1.14 -1.86
C VAL A 39 6.00 0.89 -0.36
N THR A 40 7.06 0.22 0.03
CA THR A 40 7.31 -0.16 1.42
C THR A 40 8.61 0.48 1.92
N LYS A 41 8.87 0.39 3.21
CA LYS A 41 10.14 0.85 3.83
C LYS A 41 11.39 0.18 3.24
N ALA A 42 11.25 -0.91 2.48
CA ALA A 42 12.37 -1.56 1.81
C ALA A 42 12.87 -0.78 0.57
N ALA A 43 11.99 0.00 -0.06
CA ALA A 43 12.34 0.83 -1.20
C ALA A 43 12.81 2.21 -0.73
N GLN A 44 14.10 2.52 -0.91
CA GLN A 44 14.70 3.79 -0.51
C GLN A 44 15.61 4.34 -1.62
N GLY A 45 15.83 5.66 -1.62
CA GLY A 45 16.69 6.31 -2.59
C GLY A 45 16.23 6.06 -4.02
N GLU A 46 17.15 5.64 -4.89
CA GLU A 46 16.90 5.39 -6.30
C GLU A 46 15.88 4.26 -6.53
N ALA A 47 15.93 3.20 -5.72
CA ALA A 47 14.95 2.11 -5.81
C ALA A 47 13.51 2.56 -5.52
N LEU A 48 13.30 3.57 -4.67
CA LEU A 48 11.98 4.17 -4.43
C LEU A 48 11.49 4.93 -5.67
N VAL A 49 12.36 5.72 -6.28
CA VAL A 49 12.07 6.48 -7.51
C VAL A 49 11.68 5.52 -8.64
N ASP A 50 12.50 4.51 -8.88
CA ASP A 50 12.29 3.51 -9.94
C ASP A 50 10.99 2.70 -9.73
N ALA A 51 10.71 2.31 -8.49
CA ALA A 51 9.47 1.59 -8.17
C ALA A 51 8.22 2.44 -8.48
N ILE A 52 8.22 3.72 -8.06
CA ILE A 52 7.08 4.63 -8.28
C ILE A 52 6.91 4.93 -9.77
N ALA A 53 8.00 5.28 -10.48
CA ALA A 53 7.97 5.53 -11.90
C ALA A 53 7.49 4.31 -12.68
N GLY A 54 8.07 3.14 -12.39
CA GLY A 54 7.70 1.88 -13.04
C GLY A 54 6.24 1.47 -12.80
N LEU A 55 5.70 1.67 -11.59
CA LEU A 55 4.29 1.44 -11.29
C LEU A 55 3.37 2.38 -12.09
N ALA A 56 3.70 3.67 -12.14
CA ALA A 56 2.93 4.65 -12.89
C ALA A 56 2.94 4.33 -14.40
N GLU A 57 4.11 4.01 -14.97
CA GLU A 57 4.26 3.62 -16.38
C GLU A 57 3.55 2.30 -16.71
N ALA A 58 3.50 1.37 -15.76
CA ALA A 58 2.79 0.11 -15.92
C ALA A 58 1.26 0.24 -15.82
N GLY A 59 0.74 1.42 -15.48
CA GLY A 59 -0.69 1.71 -15.45
C GLY A 59 -1.34 1.71 -14.07
N ALA A 60 -0.56 1.88 -12.99
CA ALA A 60 -1.17 2.17 -11.69
C ALA A 60 -2.03 3.44 -11.77
N CYS A 61 -3.27 3.36 -11.30
CA CYS A 61 -4.16 4.52 -11.30
C CYS A 61 -3.92 5.45 -10.11
N SER A 62 -3.29 4.96 -9.05
CA SER A 62 -2.98 5.69 -7.82
C SER A 62 -2.04 4.86 -6.94
N PHE A 63 -1.66 5.43 -5.79
CA PHE A 63 -0.85 4.75 -4.77
C PHE A 63 -1.61 4.64 -3.45
N LYS A 64 -1.30 3.59 -2.69
CA LYS A 64 -1.78 3.40 -1.32
C LYS A 64 -0.63 3.06 -0.40
N LEU A 65 -0.47 3.82 0.68
CA LEU A 65 0.53 3.59 1.72
C LEU A 65 -0.15 3.27 3.05
N SER A 66 0.59 2.69 3.99
CA SER A 66 0.11 2.43 5.35
C SER A 66 1.11 2.82 6.41
N THR A 67 0.67 3.54 7.43
CA THR A 67 1.44 3.83 8.65
C THR A 67 1.20 2.79 9.74
N TYR A 68 0.27 1.86 9.51
CA TYR A 68 -0.05 0.75 10.39
C TYR A 68 0.29 -0.58 9.70
N GLU A 69 0.91 -1.51 10.42
CA GLU A 69 1.26 -2.84 9.94
C GLU A 69 0.23 -3.86 10.41
N TYR A 70 -0.71 -4.20 9.55
CA TYR A 70 -1.66 -5.26 9.82
C TYR A 70 -1.03 -6.65 9.59
N ASP A 71 -0.20 -6.74 8.56
CA ASP A 71 0.51 -7.96 8.17
C ASP A 71 1.83 -7.56 7.52
N ALA A 72 2.94 -8.07 8.04
CA ALA A 72 4.29 -7.67 7.61
C ALA A 72 4.62 -8.00 6.14
N VAL A 73 3.86 -8.91 5.52
CA VAL A 73 4.04 -9.29 4.11
C VAL A 73 3.01 -8.61 3.21
N ARG A 74 1.74 -8.76 3.54
CA ARG A 74 0.63 -8.30 2.69
C ARG A 74 0.31 -6.81 2.87
N PHE A 75 0.43 -6.30 4.09
CA PHE A 75 0.07 -4.94 4.47
C PHE A 75 1.18 -4.29 5.31
N PRO A 76 2.38 -4.18 4.73
CA PRO A 76 3.54 -3.67 5.46
C PRO A 76 3.43 -2.18 5.75
N ARG A 77 3.92 -1.79 6.92
CA ARG A 77 4.06 -0.39 7.31
C ARG A 77 5.18 0.28 6.51
N ILE A 78 4.96 1.54 6.12
CA ILE A 78 6.00 2.46 5.68
C ILE A 78 6.42 3.37 6.85
N ASP A 79 7.71 3.67 6.98
CA ASP A 79 8.17 4.69 7.94
C ASP A 79 7.96 6.11 7.40
N HIS A 80 7.87 7.08 8.29
CA HIS A 80 7.56 8.45 7.92
C HIS A 80 8.59 9.11 6.97
N PRO A 81 9.92 8.94 7.14
CA PRO A 81 10.88 9.47 6.19
C PRO A 81 10.69 8.92 4.76
N THR A 82 10.51 7.61 4.64
CA THR A 82 10.25 6.96 3.33
C THR A 82 8.90 7.42 2.76
N MET A 83 7.88 7.60 3.59
CA MET A 83 6.56 8.10 3.16
C MET A 83 6.65 9.53 2.59
N VAL A 84 7.40 10.43 3.24
CA VAL A 84 7.61 11.79 2.73
C VAL A 84 8.36 11.79 1.40
N ALA A 85 9.37 10.93 1.25
CA ALA A 85 10.07 10.75 -0.02
C ALA A 85 9.14 10.21 -1.09
N ALA A 86 8.32 9.18 -0.76
CA ALA A 86 7.33 8.61 -1.67
C ALA A 86 6.31 9.66 -2.15
N PHE A 87 5.80 10.52 -1.26
CA PHE A 87 4.87 11.59 -1.67
C PHE A 87 5.46 12.54 -2.71
N ARG A 88 6.74 12.89 -2.58
CA ARG A 88 7.43 13.76 -3.54
C ARG A 88 7.54 13.10 -4.92
N GLU A 89 7.87 11.82 -4.95
CA GLU A 89 8.01 11.08 -6.21
C GLU A 89 6.63 10.78 -6.84
N ILE A 90 5.64 10.38 -6.05
CA ILE A 90 4.26 10.17 -6.52
C ILE A 90 3.69 11.47 -7.11
N ALA A 91 3.92 12.62 -6.46
CA ALA A 91 3.48 13.91 -6.97
C ALA A 91 4.04 14.23 -8.38
N ARG A 92 5.24 13.76 -8.72
CA ARG A 92 5.83 13.92 -10.06
C ARG A 92 5.12 13.12 -11.13
N THR A 93 4.46 12.02 -10.75
CA THR A 93 3.64 11.23 -11.70
C THR A 93 2.27 11.85 -11.99
N GLY A 94 1.84 12.83 -11.21
CA GLY A 94 0.50 13.41 -11.27
C GLY A 94 -0.60 12.51 -10.68
N LEU A 95 -0.25 11.36 -10.11
CA LEU A 95 -1.19 10.43 -9.48
C LEU A 95 -1.44 10.78 -8.01
N MET A 96 -2.58 10.33 -7.51
CA MET A 96 -2.94 10.48 -6.10
C MET A 96 -2.24 9.45 -5.22
N CYS A 97 -2.17 9.75 -3.92
CA CYS A 97 -1.75 8.82 -2.90
C CYS A 97 -2.74 8.81 -1.74
N ALA A 98 -3.28 7.65 -1.43
CA ALA A 98 -4.11 7.42 -0.26
C ALA A 98 -3.25 6.81 0.87
N VAL A 99 -3.57 7.14 2.12
CA VAL A 99 -2.86 6.61 3.29
C VAL A 99 -3.85 5.92 4.23
N HIS A 100 -3.46 4.76 4.72
CA HIS A 100 -4.03 4.14 5.92
C HIS A 100 -3.22 4.67 7.09
N ASN A 101 -3.79 5.58 7.86
CA ASN A 101 -3.03 6.53 8.67
C ASN A 101 -3.17 6.35 10.19
N GLU A 102 -3.55 5.17 10.65
CA GLU A 102 -3.53 4.86 12.07
C GLU A 102 -2.12 4.94 12.65
N ASP A 103 -2.01 5.43 13.86
CA ASP A 103 -0.79 5.40 14.64
C ASP A 103 -0.57 3.99 15.19
N GLN A 104 0.51 3.33 14.79
CA GLN A 104 0.83 1.95 15.14
C GLN A 104 0.91 1.74 16.65
N GLU A 105 1.66 2.60 17.32
CA GLU A 105 1.93 2.48 18.75
C GLU A 105 0.67 2.73 19.58
N LEU A 106 -0.16 3.67 19.14
CA LEU A 106 -1.43 3.97 19.79
C LEU A 106 -2.43 2.82 19.64
N VAL A 107 -2.59 2.28 18.43
CA VAL A 107 -3.49 1.15 18.16
C VAL A 107 -3.08 -0.07 18.97
N GLU A 108 -1.81 -0.44 18.96
CA GLU A 108 -1.28 -1.57 19.73
C GLU A 108 -1.54 -1.41 21.22
N ARG A 109 -1.25 -0.23 21.77
CA ARG A 109 -1.44 0.07 23.20
C ARG A 109 -2.90 0.02 23.62
N LEU A 110 -3.79 0.69 22.86
CA LEU A 110 -5.22 0.71 23.20
C LEU A 110 -5.85 -0.68 23.04
N THR A 111 -5.46 -1.43 22.02
CA THR A 111 -5.90 -2.82 21.83
C THR A 111 -5.48 -3.73 22.99
N ALA A 112 -4.24 -3.59 23.45
CA ALA A 112 -3.75 -4.36 24.61
C ALA A 112 -4.51 -3.98 25.88
N GLN A 113 -4.81 -2.71 26.12
CA GLN A 113 -5.60 -2.23 27.26
C GLN A 113 -7.03 -2.77 27.21
N ALA A 114 -7.72 -2.70 26.08
CA ALA A 114 -9.07 -3.22 25.90
C ALA A 114 -9.15 -4.73 26.15
N LYS A 115 -8.19 -5.49 25.60
CA LYS A 115 -8.09 -6.93 25.85
C LYS A 115 -7.87 -7.26 27.34
N ALA A 116 -7.01 -6.53 28.04
CA ALA A 116 -6.76 -6.71 29.47
C ALA A 116 -7.98 -6.37 30.31
N ALA A 117 -8.82 -5.41 29.89
CA ALA A 117 -10.07 -5.04 30.54
C ALA A 117 -11.24 -5.99 30.20
N GLY A 118 -11.05 -6.97 29.31
CA GLY A 118 -12.11 -7.88 28.87
C GLY A 118 -13.16 -7.20 27.97
N GLU A 119 -12.82 -6.09 27.36
CA GLU A 119 -13.68 -5.38 26.41
C GLU A 119 -13.74 -6.15 25.09
N THR A 120 -14.94 -6.59 24.71
CA THR A 120 -15.16 -7.41 23.50
C THR A 120 -16.06 -6.72 22.48
N HIS A 121 -16.53 -5.51 22.78
CA HIS A 121 -17.37 -4.75 21.86
C HIS A 121 -16.52 -4.00 20.82
N PRO A 122 -16.94 -3.98 19.55
CA PRO A 122 -16.33 -3.08 18.57
C PRO A 122 -16.59 -1.63 19.00
N ILE A 123 -15.55 -0.83 18.93
CA ILE A 123 -15.59 0.62 19.21
C ILE A 123 -16.29 1.33 18.05
#